data_d1962328a42964bd263909144cd6091b
#
_entry.id   d1962328a42964bd263909144cd6091b
#
_cell.length_a   1.000
_cell.length_b   1.000
_cell.length_c   1.000
_cell.angle_alpha   90.00
_cell.angle_beta   90.00
_cell.angle_gamma   90.00
#
_symmetry.space_group_name_H-M   'P 1'
#
loop_
_entity.id
_entity.type
_entity.pdbx_description
1 polymer ?
#
loop_
_entity_poly.entity_id
_entity_poly.type
_entity_poly.pdbx_seq_one_letter_code
_entity_poly.pdbx_strand_id
1 'polypeptide(L)'
;MGKKDQKILENRYLVVPRTLIFLYHQNEILLLHGAKDKKIWSGLYNGVGGHIERGETILEAAHRELYEETGIENISLRLKGLISIDVEPEKGINIFIFTGAVDNKNVVPSDEGDLEWVKLDKISDYPLVEDLYTLIPKITAASDEILFAKYLYVEEKLKIVFES
;
A
#
# COMPACT_ATOMS: atom_id res chain seq x y z
N MET A 1 -32.13 -4.61 -2.75
CA MET A 1 -31.68 -3.20 -2.62
C MET A 1 -31.26 -2.71 -4.00
N GLY A 2 -31.93 -1.71 -4.51
CA GLY A 2 -31.69 -1.19 -5.86
C GLY A 2 -30.67 -0.03 -5.85
N LYS A 3 -30.14 0.33 -7.03
CA LYS A 3 -29.23 1.46 -7.20
C LYS A 3 -29.78 2.77 -6.62
N LYS A 4 -31.10 2.96 -6.64
CA LYS A 4 -31.78 4.16 -6.11
C LYS A 4 -31.68 4.28 -4.59
N ASP A 5 -31.41 3.16 -3.89
CA ASP A 5 -31.30 3.12 -2.44
C ASP A 5 -29.87 3.48 -1.98
N GLN A 6 -28.90 3.50 -2.92
CA GLN A 6 -27.51 3.87 -2.69
C GLN A 6 -27.31 5.34 -3.08
N LYS A 7 -27.30 6.22 -2.08
CA LYS A 7 -27.11 7.66 -2.29
C LYS A 7 -25.79 8.12 -1.69
N ILE A 8 -25.02 8.87 -2.47
CA ILE A 8 -23.89 9.66 -1.96
C ILE A 8 -24.44 11.05 -1.65
N LEU A 9 -24.41 11.44 -0.39
CA LEU A 9 -24.84 12.75 0.05
C LEU A 9 -23.71 13.75 -0.12
N GLU A 10 -24.02 14.99 -0.56
CA GLU A 10 -23.03 16.02 -0.90
C GLU A 10 -22.13 16.45 0.27
N ASN A 11 -22.59 16.30 1.52
CA ASN A 11 -21.87 16.72 2.72
C ASN A 11 -21.25 15.53 3.49
N ARG A 12 -20.86 14.49 2.81
CA ARG A 12 -20.17 13.35 3.42
C ARG A 12 -18.68 13.37 3.10
N TYR A 13 -17.90 12.93 4.09
CA TYR A 13 -16.49 12.68 3.91
C TYR A 13 -16.28 11.59 2.84
N LEU A 14 -15.49 11.91 1.83
CA LEU A 14 -15.20 10.99 0.72
C LEU A 14 -13.75 10.50 0.83
N VAL A 15 -13.52 9.26 0.49
CA VAL A 15 -12.18 8.68 0.49
C VAL A 15 -11.81 8.14 -0.88
N VAL A 16 -10.57 8.38 -1.29
CA VAL A 16 -9.96 7.75 -2.48
C VAL A 16 -9.38 6.42 -2.04
N PRO A 17 -9.90 5.28 -2.53
CA PRO A 17 -9.37 3.98 -2.17
C PRO A 17 -8.10 3.66 -2.95
N ARG A 18 -7.10 3.09 -2.26
CA ARG A 18 -5.82 2.63 -2.83
C ARG A 18 -5.43 1.28 -2.27
N THR A 19 -4.57 0.57 -2.98
CA THR A 19 -3.91 -0.64 -2.51
C THR A 19 -2.43 -0.38 -2.27
N LEU A 20 -1.85 -1.11 -1.32
CA LEU A 20 -0.41 -1.16 -1.08
C LEU A 20 -0.03 -2.62 -0.79
N ILE A 21 0.93 -3.16 -1.53
CA ILE A 21 1.20 -4.59 -1.56
C ILE A 21 2.67 -4.81 -1.21
N PHE A 22 2.91 -5.75 -0.30
CA PHE A 22 4.24 -6.19 0.09
C PHE A 22 4.39 -7.68 -0.15
N LEU A 23 5.29 -8.04 -1.04
CA LEU A 23 5.63 -9.43 -1.30
C LEU A 23 6.88 -9.84 -0.53
N TYR A 24 6.87 -11.08 -0.08
CA TYR A 24 7.98 -11.68 0.64
C TYR A 24 8.55 -12.88 -0.10
N HIS A 25 9.87 -12.96 -0.10
CA HIS A 25 10.61 -14.16 -0.44
C HIS A 25 11.62 -14.42 0.68
N GLN A 26 11.39 -15.48 1.48
CA GLN A 26 12.20 -15.77 2.68
C GLN A 26 12.28 -14.54 3.63
N ASN A 27 13.47 -14.01 3.87
CA ASN A 27 13.72 -12.83 4.73
C ASN A 27 13.87 -11.53 3.92
N GLU A 28 13.26 -11.46 2.75
CA GLU A 28 13.33 -10.28 1.87
C GLU A 28 11.93 -9.79 1.52
N ILE A 29 11.80 -8.49 1.34
CA ILE A 29 10.58 -7.79 0.93
C ILE A 29 10.84 -7.10 -0.41
N LEU A 30 9.86 -7.18 -1.32
CA LEU A 30 9.91 -6.46 -2.58
C LEU A 30 9.48 -5.02 -2.37
N LEU A 31 10.32 -4.08 -2.78
CA LEU A 31 10.03 -2.65 -2.78
C LEU A 31 10.22 -2.05 -4.16
N LEU A 32 9.45 -1.01 -4.44
CA LEU A 32 9.54 -0.18 -5.62
C LEU A 32 10.33 1.09 -5.29
N HIS A 33 11.47 1.30 -5.93
CA HIS A 33 12.22 2.54 -5.88
C HIS A 33 11.65 3.50 -6.91
N GLY A 34 10.93 4.53 -6.47
CA GLY A 34 10.25 5.47 -7.34
C GLY A 34 11.20 6.17 -8.30
N ALA A 35 10.83 6.23 -9.58
CA ALA A 35 11.60 6.90 -10.61
C ALA A 35 11.84 8.39 -10.27
N LYS A 36 13.00 8.93 -10.64
CA LYS A 36 13.42 10.29 -10.26
C LYS A 36 12.55 11.41 -10.83
N ASP A 37 11.83 11.14 -11.89
CA ASP A 37 10.92 12.07 -12.55
C ASP A 37 9.49 12.04 -12.00
N LYS A 38 9.20 11.16 -11.05
CA LYS A 38 7.89 11.09 -10.39
C LYS A 38 7.65 12.29 -9.48
N LYS A 39 6.43 12.82 -9.50
CA LYS A 39 6.01 13.95 -8.67
C LYS A 39 5.92 13.60 -7.17
N ILE A 40 5.67 12.32 -6.86
CA ILE A 40 5.48 11.81 -5.50
C ILE A 40 6.41 10.61 -5.33
N TRP A 41 7.08 10.52 -4.18
CA TRP A 41 8.00 9.44 -3.79
C TRP A 41 9.25 9.30 -4.66
N SER A 42 9.65 10.37 -5.39
CA SER A 42 10.88 10.38 -6.18
C SER A 42 12.10 9.97 -5.34
N GLY A 43 12.78 8.91 -5.75
CA GLY A 43 13.98 8.40 -5.08
C GLY A 43 13.73 7.75 -3.71
N LEU A 44 12.48 7.52 -3.32
CA LEU A 44 12.14 6.77 -2.11
C LEU A 44 11.62 5.38 -2.45
N TYR A 45 11.82 4.44 -1.53
CA TYR A 45 11.28 3.10 -1.61
C TYR A 45 9.87 3.03 -1.02
N ASN A 46 8.97 2.36 -1.71
CA ASN A 46 7.60 2.11 -1.29
C ASN A 46 7.19 0.66 -1.61
N GLY A 47 6.00 0.24 -1.16
CA GLY A 47 5.35 -0.96 -1.67
C GLY A 47 4.81 -0.75 -3.09
N VAL A 48 4.44 -1.84 -3.73
CA VAL A 48 3.73 -1.88 -5.02
C VAL A 48 2.25 -1.56 -4.80
N GLY A 49 1.59 -0.87 -5.72
CA GLY A 49 0.15 -0.61 -5.62
C GLY A 49 -0.28 0.71 -6.20
N GLY A 50 -1.59 0.94 -6.20
CA GLY A 50 -2.18 2.12 -6.81
C GLY A 50 -3.65 2.31 -6.46
N HIS A 51 -4.38 2.95 -7.35
CA HIS A 51 -5.78 3.29 -7.16
C HIS A 51 -6.70 2.10 -7.45
N ILE A 52 -7.81 2.04 -6.74
CA ILE A 52 -8.90 1.11 -7.06
C ILE A 52 -9.78 1.78 -8.10
N GLU A 53 -9.92 1.16 -9.24
CA GLU A 53 -10.69 1.69 -10.34
C GLU A 53 -12.17 1.32 -10.23
N ARG A 54 -12.99 2.05 -10.98
CA ARG A 54 -14.43 1.80 -11.01
C ARG A 54 -14.74 0.40 -11.53
N GLY A 55 -15.49 -0.37 -10.73
CA GLY A 55 -15.93 -1.72 -11.10
C GLY A 55 -15.03 -2.83 -10.56
N GLU A 56 -13.92 -2.49 -9.92
CA GLU A 56 -13.04 -3.43 -9.25
C GLU A 56 -13.40 -3.60 -7.77
N THR A 57 -13.21 -4.80 -7.27
CA THR A 57 -13.04 -5.02 -5.83
C THR A 57 -11.63 -4.62 -5.40
N ILE A 58 -11.42 -4.43 -4.10
CA ILE A 58 -10.08 -4.10 -3.56
C ILE A 58 -9.05 -5.19 -3.86
N LEU A 59 -9.46 -6.45 -3.93
CA LEU A 59 -8.56 -7.57 -4.24
C LEU A 59 -8.22 -7.65 -5.73
N GLU A 60 -9.19 -7.39 -6.61
CA GLU A 60 -8.96 -7.31 -8.07
C GLU A 60 -7.98 -6.17 -8.39
N ALA A 61 -8.17 -4.99 -7.80
CA ALA A 61 -7.24 -3.87 -7.96
C ALA A 61 -5.83 -4.24 -7.47
N ALA A 62 -5.71 -4.90 -6.31
CA ALA A 62 -4.41 -5.33 -5.80
C ALA A 62 -3.70 -6.31 -6.77
N HIS A 63 -4.42 -7.27 -7.35
CA HIS A 63 -3.83 -8.19 -8.33
C HIS A 63 -3.47 -7.49 -9.64
N ARG A 64 -4.28 -6.55 -10.13
CA ARG A 64 -3.98 -5.76 -11.33
C ARG A 64 -2.73 -4.92 -11.15
N GLU A 65 -2.66 -4.11 -10.09
CA GLU A 65 -1.49 -3.26 -9.78
C GLU A 65 -0.23 -4.11 -9.63
N LEU A 66 -0.33 -5.23 -8.90
CA LEU A 66 0.79 -6.14 -8.74
C LEU A 66 1.31 -6.65 -10.08
N TYR A 67 0.41 -7.08 -10.97
CA TYR A 67 0.79 -7.56 -12.29
C TYR A 67 1.40 -6.45 -13.16
N GLU A 68 0.79 -5.27 -13.20
CA GLU A 68 1.24 -4.13 -13.99
C GLU A 68 2.64 -3.66 -13.58
N GLU A 69 2.93 -3.65 -12.28
CA GLU A 69 4.20 -3.15 -11.77
C GLU A 69 5.31 -4.22 -11.65
N THR A 70 4.96 -5.50 -11.54
CA THR A 70 5.96 -6.56 -11.26
C THR A 70 5.93 -7.75 -12.23
N GLY A 71 4.86 -7.89 -13.02
CA GLY A 71 4.61 -9.08 -13.85
C GLY A 71 4.21 -10.33 -13.05
N ILE A 72 4.04 -10.23 -11.74
CA ILE A 72 3.66 -11.37 -10.88
C ILE A 72 2.15 -11.54 -10.91
N GLU A 73 1.72 -12.78 -11.14
CA GLU A 73 0.31 -13.19 -11.15
C GLU A 73 0.10 -14.51 -10.39
N ASN A 74 -1.15 -14.87 -10.18
CA ASN A 74 -1.55 -16.16 -9.60
C ASN A 74 -0.97 -16.46 -8.21
N ILE A 75 -0.79 -15.42 -7.39
CA ILE A 75 -0.38 -15.57 -6.00
C ILE A 75 -1.55 -15.28 -5.04
N SER A 76 -1.48 -15.82 -3.84
CA SER A 76 -2.44 -15.51 -2.78
C SER A 76 -2.05 -14.21 -2.10
N LEU A 77 -2.94 -13.21 -2.13
CA LEU A 77 -2.81 -11.98 -1.37
C LEU A 77 -3.71 -12.02 -0.14
N ARG A 78 -3.16 -11.65 1.00
CA ARG A 78 -3.88 -11.55 2.27
C ARG A 78 -3.99 -10.07 2.68
N LEU A 79 -5.21 -9.62 2.99
CA LEU A 79 -5.43 -8.31 3.60
C LEU A 79 -4.77 -8.29 4.98
N LYS A 80 -3.86 -7.35 5.20
CA LYS A 80 -3.07 -7.24 6.43
C LYS A 80 -3.35 -5.95 7.20
N GLY A 81 -3.86 -4.94 6.54
CA GLY A 81 -4.17 -3.68 7.22
C GLY A 81 -5.05 -2.74 6.40
N LEU A 82 -5.58 -1.76 7.09
CA LEU A 82 -6.30 -0.63 6.53
C LEU A 82 -5.81 0.65 7.19
N ILE A 83 -5.40 1.61 6.38
CA ILE A 83 -4.95 2.92 6.82
C ILE A 83 -5.92 3.96 6.31
N SER A 84 -6.43 4.81 7.20
CA SER A 84 -7.19 6.00 6.83
C SER A 84 -6.29 7.22 6.97
N ILE A 85 -6.19 8.03 5.92
CA ILE A 85 -5.36 9.24 5.88
C ILE A 85 -6.27 10.44 5.72
N ASP A 86 -6.25 11.34 6.70
CA ASP A 86 -6.93 12.63 6.62
C ASP A 86 -6.06 13.59 5.78
N VAL A 87 -6.56 13.99 4.60
CA VAL A 87 -5.82 14.86 3.67
C VAL A 87 -6.43 16.27 3.67
N GLU A 88 -7.74 16.33 3.50
CA GLU A 88 -8.54 17.56 3.45
C GLU A 88 -9.78 17.42 4.34
N PRO A 89 -10.44 18.51 4.76
CA PRO A 89 -11.61 18.43 5.64
C PRO A 89 -12.74 17.53 5.15
N GLU A 90 -12.90 17.41 3.83
CA GLU A 90 -13.98 16.63 3.21
C GLU A 90 -13.47 15.39 2.45
N LYS A 91 -12.15 15.21 2.34
CA LYS A 91 -11.56 14.14 1.54
C LYS A 91 -10.36 13.51 2.21
N GLY A 92 -10.25 12.21 2.07
CA GLY A 92 -9.10 11.43 2.53
C GLY A 92 -8.74 10.30 1.60
N ILE A 93 -7.87 9.44 2.09
CA ILE A 93 -7.40 8.26 1.38
C ILE A 93 -7.56 7.06 2.30
N ASN A 94 -8.09 5.96 1.77
CA ASN A 94 -8.03 4.66 2.43
C ASN A 94 -7.08 3.74 1.68
N ILE A 95 -6.06 3.23 2.38
CA ILE A 95 -5.09 2.29 1.82
C ILE A 95 -5.38 0.89 2.38
N PHE A 96 -5.62 -0.06 1.48
CA PHE A 96 -5.76 -1.47 1.80
C PHE A 96 -4.40 -2.15 1.61
N ILE A 97 -3.83 -2.65 2.70
CA ILE A 97 -2.50 -3.27 2.70
C ILE A 97 -2.66 -4.76 2.50
N PHE A 98 -1.99 -5.26 1.48
CA PHE A 98 -1.91 -6.69 1.20
C PHE A 98 -0.50 -7.22 1.38
N THR A 99 -0.39 -8.47 1.77
CA THR A 99 0.86 -9.22 1.79
C THR A 99 0.71 -10.53 1.03
N GLY A 100 1.79 -11.00 0.45
CA GLY A 100 1.85 -12.29 -0.24
C GLY A 100 3.26 -12.86 -0.20
N ALA A 101 3.37 -14.19 -0.27
CA ALA A 101 4.65 -14.88 -0.39
C ALA A 101 4.84 -15.41 -1.80
N VAL A 102 6.08 -15.36 -2.29
CA VAL A 102 6.47 -15.88 -3.60
C VAL A 102 7.61 -16.90 -3.47
N ASP A 103 7.60 -17.88 -4.37
CA ASP A 103 8.60 -18.95 -4.38
C ASP A 103 9.91 -18.55 -5.07
N ASN A 104 9.89 -17.48 -5.86
CA ASN A 104 11.07 -16.97 -6.57
C ASN A 104 11.03 -15.44 -6.67
N LYS A 105 12.13 -14.83 -7.06
CA LYS A 105 12.32 -13.38 -7.13
C LYS A 105 12.18 -12.81 -8.55
N ASN A 106 11.60 -13.56 -9.48
CA ASN A 106 11.46 -13.10 -10.86
C ASN A 106 10.43 -11.98 -10.92
N VAL A 107 10.87 -10.80 -11.32
CA VAL A 107 10.04 -9.61 -11.52
C VAL A 107 10.35 -8.99 -12.87
N VAL A 108 9.35 -8.34 -13.44
CA VAL A 108 9.49 -7.56 -14.68
C VAL A 108 9.40 -6.09 -14.30
N PRO A 109 10.44 -5.28 -14.60
CA PRO A 109 10.38 -3.85 -14.34
C PRO A 109 9.25 -3.16 -15.09
N SER A 110 8.69 -2.12 -14.49
CA SER A 110 7.70 -1.24 -15.12
C SER A 110 8.24 0.19 -15.22
N ASP A 111 7.48 1.08 -15.86
CA ASP A 111 7.82 2.50 -15.95
C ASP A 111 7.66 3.24 -14.59
N GLU A 112 7.12 2.55 -13.58
CA GLU A 112 6.89 3.12 -12.24
C GLU A 112 8.18 3.33 -11.45
N GLY A 113 9.22 2.53 -11.71
CA GLY A 113 10.50 2.58 -11.02
C GLY A 113 11.23 1.24 -11.05
N ASP A 114 12.29 1.14 -10.26
CA ASP A 114 13.10 -0.06 -10.14
C ASP A 114 12.61 -0.93 -8.98
N LEU A 115 12.46 -2.22 -9.21
CA LEU A 115 12.08 -3.20 -8.19
C LEU A 115 13.32 -3.78 -7.52
N GLU A 116 13.31 -3.83 -6.19
CA GLU A 116 14.42 -4.36 -5.41
C GLU A 116 13.92 -5.27 -4.27
N TRP A 117 14.58 -6.43 -4.13
CA TRP A 117 14.39 -7.31 -2.99
C TRP A 117 15.33 -6.91 -1.84
N VAL A 118 14.75 -6.37 -0.79
CA VAL A 118 15.47 -5.81 0.36
C VAL A 118 15.35 -6.76 1.54
N LYS A 119 16.48 -7.06 2.19
CA LYS A 119 16.47 -7.85 3.43
C LYS A 119 15.76 -7.10 4.55
N LEU A 120 14.87 -7.78 5.27
CA LEU A 120 14.10 -7.18 6.36
C LEU A 120 14.98 -6.61 7.48
N ASP A 121 16.12 -7.21 7.76
CA ASP A 121 17.09 -6.73 8.76
C ASP A 121 17.93 -5.52 8.28
N LYS A 122 17.81 -5.14 7.00
CA LYS A 122 18.47 -4.00 6.38
C LYS A 122 17.51 -2.89 5.95
N ILE A 123 16.23 -3.05 6.23
CA ILE A 123 15.19 -2.15 5.74
C ILE A 123 15.42 -0.68 6.18
N SER A 124 15.97 -0.47 7.37
CA SER A 124 16.30 0.86 7.90
C SER A 124 17.45 1.58 7.19
N ASP A 125 18.24 0.85 6.40
CA ASP A 125 19.37 1.42 5.66
C ASP A 125 18.91 2.05 4.32
N TYR A 126 17.65 1.83 3.93
CA TYR A 126 17.05 2.31 2.69
C TYR A 126 16.25 3.61 2.90
N PRO A 127 16.26 4.54 1.94
CA PRO A 127 15.43 5.74 2.02
C PRO A 127 13.97 5.41 1.71
N LEU A 128 13.24 4.99 2.73
CA LEU A 128 11.83 4.63 2.62
C LEU A 128 10.91 5.85 2.66
N VAL A 129 9.70 5.70 2.13
CA VAL A 129 8.60 6.59 2.50
C VAL A 129 8.42 6.53 4.03
N GLU A 130 8.21 7.69 4.66
CA GLU A 130 8.34 7.89 6.11
C GLU A 130 7.57 6.89 6.97
N ASP A 131 6.35 6.58 6.60
CA ASP A 131 5.48 5.68 7.35
C ASP A 131 5.95 4.22 7.31
N LEU A 132 6.68 3.80 6.28
CA LEU A 132 7.12 2.42 6.10
C LEU A 132 8.10 1.95 7.20
N TYR A 133 8.88 2.86 7.78
CA TYR A 133 9.75 2.52 8.92
C TYR A 133 8.97 1.99 10.12
N THR A 134 7.71 2.43 10.26
CA THR A 134 6.81 1.97 11.33
C THR A 134 5.88 0.85 10.85
N LEU A 135 5.42 0.93 9.61
CA LEU A 135 4.43 0.01 9.04
C LEU A 135 5.01 -1.38 8.79
N ILE A 136 6.18 -1.47 8.12
CA ILE A 136 6.78 -2.75 7.74
C ILE A 136 6.99 -3.67 8.95
N PRO A 137 7.57 -3.24 10.08
CA PRO A 137 7.69 -4.10 11.26
C PRO A 137 6.36 -4.65 11.78
N LYS A 138 5.28 -3.88 11.65
CA LYS A 138 3.95 -4.31 12.12
C LYS A 138 3.29 -5.31 11.19
N ILE A 139 3.37 -5.12 9.89
CA ILE A 139 2.78 -6.05 8.92
C ILE A 139 3.59 -7.35 8.77
N THR A 140 4.88 -7.34 9.13
CA THR A 140 5.74 -8.52 9.15
C THR A 140 5.66 -9.32 10.45
N ALA A 141 5.09 -8.74 11.50
CA ALA A 141 4.88 -9.45 12.75
C ALA A 141 3.98 -10.69 12.53
N ALA A 142 4.29 -11.76 13.23
CA ALA A 142 3.55 -13.02 13.18
C ALA A 142 2.18 -12.88 13.89
N SER A 143 1.28 -12.13 13.29
CA SER A 143 -0.11 -11.96 13.75
C SER A 143 -1.04 -12.13 12.56
N ASP A 144 -2.18 -12.80 12.77
CA ASP A 144 -3.26 -12.89 11.79
C ASP A 144 -4.26 -11.72 11.89
N GLU A 145 -4.06 -10.82 12.83
CA GLU A 145 -4.92 -9.65 13.01
C GLU A 145 -4.72 -8.64 11.89
N ILE A 146 -5.82 -8.00 11.51
CA ILE A 146 -5.82 -6.89 10.56
C ILE A 146 -5.41 -5.63 11.31
N LEU A 147 -4.39 -4.96 10.82
CA LEU A 147 -3.91 -3.70 11.36
C LEU A 147 -4.85 -2.56 10.94
N PHE A 148 -5.31 -1.78 11.90
CA PHE A 148 -6.00 -0.52 11.63
C PHE A 148 -5.10 0.65 12.05
N ALA A 149 -4.99 1.64 11.18
CA ALA A 149 -4.22 2.84 11.47
C ALA A 149 -4.89 4.09 10.93
N LYS A 150 -4.65 5.20 11.60
CA LYS A 150 -5.01 6.54 11.16
C LYS A 150 -3.76 7.39 11.02
N TYR A 151 -3.60 8.03 9.87
CA TYR A 151 -2.55 8.99 9.58
C TYR A 151 -3.14 10.40 9.63
N LEU A 152 -2.55 11.23 10.45
CA LEU A 152 -2.94 12.62 10.68
C LEU A 152 -1.75 13.52 10.42
N TYR A 153 -2.00 14.73 9.94
CA TYR A 153 -0.96 15.75 9.83
C TYR A 153 -1.18 16.82 10.89
N VAL A 154 -0.21 16.98 11.78
CA VAL A 154 -0.19 18.03 12.80
C VAL A 154 1.00 18.93 12.51
N GLU A 155 0.78 20.19 12.21
CA GLU A 155 1.84 21.12 11.77
C GLU A 155 2.69 20.55 10.63
N GLU A 156 2.03 19.96 9.62
CA GLU A 156 2.62 19.29 8.46
C GLU A 156 3.46 18.03 8.78
N LYS A 157 3.49 17.58 10.03
CA LYS A 157 4.18 16.36 10.44
C LYS A 157 3.21 15.19 10.50
N LEU A 158 3.64 14.08 9.92
CA LEU A 158 2.89 12.83 9.96
C LEU A 158 2.82 12.30 11.40
N LYS A 159 1.59 12.05 11.87
CA LYS A 159 1.31 11.33 13.11
C LYS A 159 0.55 10.07 12.80
N ILE A 160 1.12 8.93 13.14
CA ILE A 160 0.52 7.61 12.94
C ILE A 160 -0.09 7.13 14.25
N VAL A 161 -1.37 6.77 14.21
CA VAL A 161 -2.10 6.19 15.34
C VAL A 161 -2.56 4.79 14.93
N PHE A 162 -2.09 3.78 15.63
CA PHE A 162 -2.57 2.41 15.46
C PHE A 162 -3.69 2.12 16.45
N GLU A 163 -4.73 1.44 15.97
CA GLU A 163 -5.79 0.92 16.82
C GLU A 163 -5.42 -0.50 17.26
N SER A 164 -5.66 -0.78 18.52
CA SER A 164 -5.44 -2.08 19.16
C SER A 164 -6.74 -2.88 19.26
#